data_60e6e8509a3e5d02f218fae068c24aea
#
_entry.id   60e6e8509a3e5d02f218fae068c24aea
#
_cell.length_a   1.000
_cell.length_b   1.000
_cell.length_c   1.000
_cell.angle_alpha   90.00
_cell.angle_beta   90.00
_cell.angle_gamma   90.00
#
_symmetry.space_group_name_H-M   'P 1'
#
loop_
_entity.id
_entity.type
_entity.pdbx_description
1 polymer ?
#
loop_
_entity_poly.entity_id
_entity_poly.type
_entity_poly.pdbx_seq_one_letter_code
_entity_poly.pdbx_strand_id
1 'polypeptide(L)'
;MGGKVYLIGAGPGDPELITCKGWRILEQADSILYDHLAPAALLELAPPHAERLYVGKKKSVHAFSQEEIVRMLIERVRRGLTVVRLKGGDPFLFGRGGEEAEALAEAGIAFEIVPGVTSASGIAAYSGVPLTHRGQSSAVTFVTGHDVDAADWSKVGQAETLVIFMDRKSVV
;
A
#
# COMPACT_ATOMS: atom_id res chain seq x y z
N MET A 1 -2.73 -3.34 27.42
CA MET A 1 -3.41 -2.60 26.33
C MET A 1 -3.67 -3.58 25.21
N GLY A 2 -4.84 -3.56 24.57
CA GLY A 2 -5.13 -4.47 23.45
C GLY A 2 -4.25 -4.15 22.25
N GLY A 3 -3.84 -5.17 21.48
CA GLY A 3 -3.10 -4.97 20.23
C GLY A 3 -3.89 -4.13 19.22
N LYS A 4 -3.21 -3.54 18.23
CA LYS A 4 -3.82 -2.74 17.16
C LYS A 4 -3.15 -3.06 15.82
N VAL A 5 -3.94 -3.04 14.75
CA VAL A 5 -3.43 -3.19 13.38
C VAL A 5 -3.24 -1.80 12.75
N TYR A 6 -2.11 -1.60 12.09
CA TYR A 6 -1.84 -0.40 11.29
C TYR A 6 -1.62 -0.78 9.83
N LEU A 7 -2.46 -0.27 8.92
CA LEU A 7 -2.24 -0.38 7.49
C LEU A 7 -1.43 0.85 7.06
N ILE A 8 -0.15 0.66 6.76
CA ILE A 8 0.80 1.77 6.53
C ILE A 8 1.23 1.80 5.06
N GLY A 9 1.12 2.98 4.45
CA GLY A 9 1.72 3.26 3.15
C GLY A 9 3.23 3.44 3.27
N ALA A 10 3.98 2.61 2.56
CA ALA A 10 5.44 2.63 2.52
C ALA A 10 6.01 3.70 1.58
N GLY A 11 5.15 4.39 0.82
CA GLY A 11 5.61 5.28 -0.24
C GLY A 11 5.97 4.55 -1.54
N PRO A 12 6.49 5.29 -2.54
CA PRO A 12 6.68 4.80 -3.91
C PRO A 12 8.00 4.05 -4.14
N GLY A 13 8.77 3.76 -3.10
CA GLY A 13 10.04 3.04 -3.20
C GLY A 13 11.20 3.70 -2.44
N ASP A 14 11.26 5.03 -2.41
CA ASP A 14 12.19 5.77 -1.58
C ASP A 14 11.77 5.69 -0.10
N PRO A 15 12.60 5.12 0.79
CA PRO A 15 12.25 5.00 2.20
C PRO A 15 12.10 6.34 2.92
N GLU A 16 12.70 7.43 2.42
CA GLU A 16 12.54 8.77 3.00
C GLU A 16 11.14 9.37 2.75
N LEU A 17 10.37 8.77 1.83
CA LEU A 17 8.98 9.19 1.55
C LEU A 17 7.94 8.50 2.42
N ILE A 18 8.35 7.73 3.42
CA ILE A 18 7.43 7.28 4.45
C ILE A 18 6.98 8.46 5.31
N THR A 19 5.74 8.45 5.76
CA THR A 19 5.27 9.50 6.68
C THR A 19 5.94 9.37 8.05
N CYS A 20 6.17 10.49 8.75
CA CYS A 20 6.69 10.48 10.12
C CYS A 20 5.84 9.62 11.07
N LYS A 21 4.53 9.51 10.81
CA LYS A 21 3.64 8.64 11.59
C LYS A 21 3.93 7.17 11.31
N GLY A 22 4.07 6.79 10.04
CA GLY A 22 4.41 5.43 9.64
C GLY A 22 5.76 4.99 10.22
N TRP A 23 6.76 5.86 10.14
CA TRP A 23 8.08 5.64 10.73
C TRP A 23 7.99 5.29 12.23
N ARG A 24 7.36 6.17 13.02
CA ARG A 24 7.22 5.97 14.49
C ARG A 24 6.46 4.71 14.86
N ILE A 25 5.50 4.27 14.04
CA ILE A 25 4.77 3.04 14.31
C ILE A 25 5.64 1.82 13.98
N LEU A 26 6.43 1.86 12.90
CA LEU A 26 7.38 0.79 12.56
C LEU A 26 8.40 0.56 13.67
N GLU A 27 8.92 1.61 14.31
CA GLU A 27 9.86 1.51 15.45
C GLU A 27 9.26 0.82 16.68
N GLN A 28 7.93 0.65 16.73
CA GLN A 28 7.21 0.04 17.87
C GLN A 28 6.45 -1.24 17.45
N ALA A 29 6.65 -1.71 16.22
CA ALA A 29 5.95 -2.87 15.73
C ALA A 29 6.47 -4.17 16.34
N ASP A 30 5.55 -5.06 16.74
CA ASP A 30 5.88 -6.44 17.14
C ASP A 30 5.84 -7.40 15.96
N SER A 31 5.02 -7.10 14.94
CA SER A 31 4.90 -7.92 13.73
C SER A 31 4.60 -7.07 12.51
N ILE A 32 5.34 -7.30 11.41
CA ILE A 32 5.18 -6.60 10.14
C ILE A 32 4.87 -7.62 9.04
N LEU A 33 3.70 -7.47 8.40
CA LEU A 33 3.34 -8.19 7.18
C LEU A 33 3.59 -7.26 5.99
N TYR A 34 4.43 -7.67 5.05
CA TYR A 34 4.86 -6.83 3.93
C TYR A 34 4.92 -7.59 2.61
N ASP A 35 4.91 -6.87 1.49
CA ASP A 35 5.08 -7.41 0.15
C ASP A 35 6.32 -6.82 -0.55
N HIS A 36 6.54 -7.20 -1.81
CA HIS A 36 7.73 -6.82 -2.58
C HIS A 36 7.81 -5.32 -2.94
N LEU A 37 6.72 -4.56 -2.76
CA LEU A 37 6.69 -3.12 -3.01
C LEU A 37 7.17 -2.31 -1.80
N ALA A 38 7.24 -2.93 -0.62
CA ALA A 38 7.77 -2.28 0.57
C ALA A 38 9.31 -2.27 0.53
N PRO A 39 9.95 -1.10 0.63
CA PRO A 39 11.42 -1.00 0.68
C PRO A 39 12.01 -1.77 1.86
N ALA A 40 13.05 -2.58 1.61
CA ALA A 40 13.69 -3.37 2.66
C ALA A 40 14.25 -2.50 3.80
N ALA A 41 14.74 -1.29 3.48
CA ALA A 41 15.24 -0.35 4.47
C ALA A 41 14.20 0.03 5.54
N LEU A 42 12.91 0.03 5.21
CA LEU A 42 11.85 0.30 6.20
C LEU A 42 11.66 -0.84 7.20
N LEU A 43 12.01 -2.06 6.84
CA LEU A 43 11.94 -3.20 7.75
C LEU A 43 13.02 -3.14 8.84
N GLU A 44 14.15 -2.46 8.54
CA GLU A 44 15.23 -2.26 9.50
C GLU A 44 14.89 -1.26 10.62
N LEU A 45 13.83 -0.47 10.44
CA LEU A 45 13.33 0.44 11.49
C LEU A 45 12.68 -0.31 12.64
N ALA A 46 12.14 -1.49 12.37
CA ALA A 46 11.47 -2.28 13.39
C ALA A 46 12.47 -2.87 14.40
N PRO A 47 12.06 -3.03 15.67
CA PRO A 47 12.89 -3.65 16.68
C PRO A 47 13.41 -5.03 16.25
N PRO A 48 14.58 -5.47 16.74
CA PRO A 48 15.15 -6.77 16.37
C PRO A 48 14.23 -7.97 16.65
N HIS A 49 13.39 -7.88 17.67
CA HIS A 49 12.42 -8.92 18.04
C HIS A 49 11.17 -8.94 17.15
N ALA A 50 10.94 -7.89 16.36
CA ALA A 50 9.74 -7.82 15.52
C ALA A 50 9.74 -8.93 14.46
N GLU A 51 8.62 -9.65 14.37
CA GLU A 51 8.40 -10.63 13.31
C GLU A 51 8.27 -9.91 11.95
N ARG A 52 9.00 -10.37 10.94
CA ARG A 52 8.93 -9.85 9.57
C ARG A 52 8.41 -10.94 8.65
N LEU A 53 7.14 -10.85 8.23
CA LEU A 53 6.47 -11.84 7.41
C LEU A 53 6.22 -11.33 5.99
N TYR A 54 6.87 -11.95 5.02
CA TYR A 54 6.61 -11.67 3.61
C TYR A 54 5.31 -12.34 3.15
N VAL A 55 4.33 -11.54 2.70
CA VAL A 55 3.03 -12.02 2.22
C VAL A 55 2.80 -11.75 0.72
N GLY A 56 3.82 -11.25 0.00
CA GLY A 56 3.76 -11.00 -1.43
C GLY A 56 3.81 -12.29 -2.26
N LYS A 57 3.45 -12.20 -3.55
CA LYS A 57 3.56 -13.30 -4.49
C LYS A 57 5.02 -13.62 -4.80
N LYS A 58 5.45 -14.87 -4.59
CA LYS A 58 6.74 -15.39 -5.07
C LYS A 58 6.49 -16.37 -6.22
N LYS A 59 7.35 -16.38 -7.24
CA LYS A 59 7.21 -17.20 -8.46
C LYS A 59 7.16 -18.72 -8.19
N SER A 60 7.56 -19.21 -7.02
CA SER A 60 7.71 -20.62 -6.69
C SER A 60 7.06 -21.08 -5.37
N VAL A 61 6.32 -20.20 -4.69
CA VAL A 61 5.70 -20.50 -3.37
C VAL A 61 4.24 -20.06 -3.41
N HIS A 62 3.40 -20.79 -2.68
CA HIS A 62 1.97 -20.45 -2.51
C HIS A 62 1.81 -18.96 -2.16
N ALA A 63 1.08 -18.25 -3.01
CA ALA A 63 0.77 -16.83 -2.74
C ALA A 63 -0.38 -16.81 -1.73
N PHE A 64 -0.19 -16.14 -0.61
CA PHE A 64 -1.25 -15.94 0.37
C PHE A 64 -2.46 -15.24 -0.28
N SER A 65 -3.65 -15.77 -0.03
CA SER A 65 -4.89 -15.09 -0.38
C SER A 65 -5.11 -13.87 0.51
N GLN A 66 -6.01 -12.97 0.10
CA GLN A 66 -6.32 -11.80 0.93
C GLN A 66 -6.93 -12.20 2.28
N GLU A 67 -7.77 -13.23 2.28
CA GLU A 67 -8.37 -13.80 3.49
C GLU A 67 -7.31 -14.39 4.44
N GLU A 68 -6.28 -15.04 3.89
CA GLU A 68 -5.16 -15.55 4.69
C GLU A 68 -4.36 -14.42 5.32
N ILE A 69 -4.09 -13.33 4.57
CA ILE A 69 -3.39 -12.15 5.10
C ILE A 69 -4.20 -11.52 6.24
N VAL A 70 -5.50 -11.31 6.05
CA VAL A 70 -6.37 -10.76 7.10
C VAL A 70 -6.40 -11.66 8.32
N ARG A 71 -6.54 -12.97 8.15
CA ARG A 71 -6.49 -13.93 9.26
C ARG A 71 -5.19 -13.82 10.05
N MET A 72 -4.05 -13.71 9.36
CA MET A 72 -2.73 -13.54 10.01
C MET A 72 -2.63 -12.23 10.80
N LEU A 73 -3.24 -11.13 10.32
CA LEU A 73 -3.32 -9.87 11.05
C LEU A 73 -4.15 -10.03 12.33
N ILE A 74 -5.33 -10.66 12.22
CA ILE A 74 -6.26 -10.89 13.34
C ILE A 74 -5.63 -11.79 14.41
N GLU A 75 -4.98 -12.88 14.02
CA GLU A 75 -4.33 -13.80 14.94
C GLU A 75 -3.26 -13.08 15.81
N ARG A 76 -2.46 -12.22 15.19
CA ARG A 76 -1.39 -11.49 15.88
C ARG A 76 -1.92 -10.41 16.81
N VAL A 77 -2.87 -9.62 16.35
CA VAL A 77 -3.45 -8.57 17.20
C VAL A 77 -4.21 -9.13 18.40
N ARG A 78 -4.86 -10.30 18.27
CA ARG A 78 -5.52 -11.00 19.39
C ARG A 78 -4.53 -11.49 20.45
N ARG A 79 -3.26 -11.65 20.10
CA ARG A 79 -2.17 -11.92 21.06
C ARG A 79 -1.66 -10.66 21.76
N GLY A 80 -2.28 -9.51 21.52
CA GLY A 80 -1.92 -8.22 22.12
C GLY A 80 -0.80 -7.47 21.37
N LEU A 81 -0.39 -7.94 20.17
CA LEU A 81 0.72 -7.38 19.42
C LEU A 81 0.33 -6.09 18.67
N THR A 82 1.29 -5.18 18.52
CA THR A 82 1.25 -4.07 17.57
C THR A 82 1.60 -4.62 16.18
N VAL A 83 0.61 -4.69 15.29
CA VAL A 83 0.74 -5.34 13.99
C VAL A 83 0.75 -4.30 12.88
N VAL A 84 1.75 -4.34 12.02
CA VAL A 84 1.85 -3.47 10.83
C VAL A 84 1.61 -4.29 9.57
N ARG A 85 0.70 -3.83 8.73
CA ARG A 85 0.61 -4.22 7.33
C ARG A 85 1.26 -3.12 6.50
N LEU A 86 2.48 -3.35 6.05
CA LEU A 86 3.25 -2.39 5.24
C LEU A 86 2.97 -2.62 3.75
N LYS A 87 2.46 -1.60 3.07
CA LYS A 87 1.96 -1.64 1.69
C LYS A 87 2.69 -0.61 0.83
N GLY A 88 3.12 -0.96 -0.37
CA GLY A 88 3.71 -0.01 -1.31
C GLY A 88 2.74 1.13 -1.67
N GLY A 89 3.24 2.34 -1.86
CA GLY A 89 2.44 3.53 -2.13
C GLY A 89 1.52 3.92 -0.98
N ASP A 90 0.24 4.09 -1.28
CA ASP A 90 -0.84 4.38 -0.32
C ASP A 90 -1.76 3.15 -0.17
N PRO A 91 -2.20 2.79 1.05
CA PRO A 91 -3.03 1.60 1.29
C PRO A 91 -4.38 1.63 0.57
N PHE A 92 -4.95 2.82 0.36
CA PHE A 92 -6.31 3.00 -0.19
C PHE A 92 -6.34 3.35 -1.67
N LEU A 93 -5.18 3.49 -2.32
CA LEU A 93 -5.12 3.72 -3.76
C LEU A 93 -4.57 2.47 -4.48
N PHE A 94 -5.45 1.66 -5.07
CA PHE A 94 -5.15 0.38 -5.73
C PHE A 94 -4.34 -0.62 -4.88
N GLY A 95 -4.37 -0.45 -3.56
CA GLY A 95 -3.62 -1.26 -2.59
C GLY A 95 -4.45 -2.34 -1.89
N ARG A 96 -5.74 -2.51 -2.20
CA ARG A 96 -6.67 -3.42 -1.52
C ARG A 96 -6.81 -3.18 -0.01
N GLY A 97 -6.38 -2.01 0.48
CA GLY A 97 -6.47 -1.66 1.90
C GLY A 97 -7.92 -1.54 2.41
N GLY A 98 -8.87 -1.21 1.51
CA GLY A 98 -10.31 -1.21 1.81
C GLY A 98 -10.80 -2.59 2.24
N GLU A 99 -10.49 -3.65 1.47
CA GLU A 99 -10.85 -5.02 1.79
C GLU A 99 -10.25 -5.49 3.14
N GLU A 100 -8.99 -5.14 3.41
CA GLU A 100 -8.33 -5.43 4.70
C GLU A 100 -9.02 -4.69 5.86
N ALA A 101 -9.38 -3.41 5.67
CA ALA A 101 -10.05 -2.60 6.68
C ALA A 101 -11.48 -3.09 6.98
N GLU A 102 -12.26 -3.45 5.96
CA GLU A 102 -13.60 -4.03 6.09
C GLU A 102 -13.55 -5.31 6.91
N ALA A 103 -12.68 -6.25 6.56
CA ALA A 103 -12.55 -7.52 7.25
C ALA A 103 -12.07 -7.36 8.71
N LEU A 104 -11.19 -6.40 9.00
CA LEU A 104 -10.78 -6.06 10.37
C LEU A 104 -11.95 -5.47 11.18
N ALA A 105 -12.75 -4.59 10.56
CA ALA A 105 -13.94 -4.01 11.20
C ALA A 105 -15.00 -5.08 11.53
N GLU A 106 -15.28 -5.98 10.59
CA GLU A 106 -16.19 -7.12 10.79
C GLU A 106 -15.73 -8.04 11.93
N ALA A 107 -14.40 -8.23 12.06
CA ALA A 107 -13.82 -9.01 13.15
C ALA A 107 -13.75 -8.27 14.50
N GLY A 108 -14.21 -7.01 14.58
CA GLY A 108 -14.15 -6.17 15.78
C GLY A 108 -12.73 -5.79 16.20
N ILE A 109 -11.78 -5.76 15.25
CA ILE A 109 -10.38 -5.44 15.50
C ILE A 109 -10.14 -3.94 15.38
N ALA A 110 -9.47 -3.34 16.39
CA ALA A 110 -9.03 -1.95 16.30
C ALA A 110 -7.92 -1.80 15.26
N PHE A 111 -8.12 -0.91 14.30
CA PHE A 111 -7.12 -0.63 13.28
C PHE A 111 -7.02 0.87 12.98
N GLU A 112 -5.96 1.22 12.26
CA GLU A 112 -5.73 2.59 11.77
C GLU A 112 -5.07 2.55 10.40
N ILE A 113 -5.52 3.44 9.51
CA ILE A 113 -4.90 3.63 8.20
C ILE A 113 -3.92 4.79 8.31
N VAL A 114 -2.68 4.54 7.92
CA VAL A 114 -1.64 5.57 7.81
C VAL A 114 -1.35 5.78 6.34
N PRO A 115 -1.71 6.94 5.77
CA PRO A 115 -1.52 7.21 4.35
C PRO A 115 -0.04 7.18 3.97
N GLY A 116 0.21 6.93 2.69
CA GLY A 116 1.54 6.98 2.09
C GLY A 116 1.57 7.85 0.84
N VAL A 117 2.77 8.23 0.40
CA VAL A 117 2.94 8.90 -0.89
C VAL A 117 2.65 7.88 -2.00
N THR A 118 1.63 8.15 -2.81
CA THR A 118 1.31 7.29 -3.95
C THR A 118 2.40 7.35 -5.02
N SER A 119 2.60 6.26 -5.77
CA SER A 119 3.55 6.22 -6.89
C SER A 119 3.26 7.28 -7.95
N ALA A 120 2.00 7.68 -8.14
CA ALA A 120 1.64 8.78 -9.05
C ALA A 120 2.34 10.09 -8.66
N SER A 121 2.25 10.50 -7.39
CA SER A 121 2.91 11.71 -6.89
C SER A 121 4.43 11.56 -6.85
N GLY A 122 4.92 10.39 -6.45
CA GLY A 122 6.36 10.11 -6.38
C GLY A 122 7.02 10.17 -7.75
N ILE A 123 6.47 9.47 -8.75
CA ILE A 123 7.00 9.48 -10.12
C ILE A 123 6.90 10.87 -10.72
N ALA A 124 5.76 11.56 -10.58
CA ALA A 124 5.57 12.91 -11.09
C ALA A 124 6.65 13.87 -10.55
N ALA A 125 6.88 13.86 -9.24
CA ALA A 125 7.88 14.70 -8.60
C ALA A 125 9.31 14.38 -9.06
N TYR A 126 9.69 13.10 -9.10
CA TYR A 126 11.05 12.67 -9.46
C TYR A 126 11.35 12.78 -10.95
N SER A 127 10.32 12.72 -11.81
CA SER A 127 10.47 12.96 -13.25
C SER A 127 10.40 14.44 -13.65
N GLY A 128 9.98 15.34 -12.73
CA GLY A 128 9.74 16.74 -13.02
C GLY A 128 8.50 16.99 -13.89
N VAL A 129 7.58 16.03 -13.98
CA VAL A 129 6.33 16.13 -14.75
C VAL A 129 5.16 16.29 -13.78
N PRO A 130 4.58 17.50 -13.63
CA PRO A 130 3.48 17.71 -12.70
C PRO A 130 2.20 17.01 -13.17
N LEU A 131 1.42 16.46 -12.22
CA LEU A 131 0.13 15.84 -12.52
C LEU A 131 -0.93 16.88 -12.88
N THR A 132 -0.83 18.10 -12.34
CA THR A 132 -1.70 19.23 -12.66
C THR A 132 -0.86 20.45 -12.97
N HIS A 133 -1.34 21.31 -13.86
CA HIS A 133 -0.67 22.56 -14.20
C HIS A 133 -1.71 23.64 -14.53
N ARG A 134 -1.54 24.83 -13.94
CA ARG A 134 -2.46 25.94 -14.17
C ARG A 134 -2.54 26.27 -15.67
N GLY A 135 -3.75 26.27 -16.22
CA GLY A 135 -4.01 26.56 -17.63
C GLY A 135 -3.77 25.39 -18.60
N GLN A 136 -3.36 24.21 -18.09
CA GLN A 136 -3.17 23.00 -18.93
C GLN A 136 -3.98 21.80 -18.42
N SER A 137 -3.91 21.51 -17.11
CA SER A 137 -4.59 20.37 -16.52
C SER A 137 -5.08 20.71 -15.10
N SER A 138 -6.39 20.65 -14.92
CA SER A 138 -7.09 20.89 -13.65
C SER A 138 -7.60 19.59 -13.02
N ALA A 139 -7.54 18.47 -13.73
CA ALA A 139 -8.08 17.18 -13.29
C ALA A 139 -7.08 16.05 -13.55
N VAL A 140 -7.07 15.07 -12.64
CA VAL A 140 -6.27 13.84 -12.74
C VAL A 140 -7.18 12.64 -12.59
N THR A 141 -7.12 11.73 -13.55
CA THR A 141 -7.84 10.47 -13.50
C THR A 141 -6.87 9.33 -13.20
N PHE A 142 -7.14 8.56 -12.16
CA PHE A 142 -6.39 7.35 -11.83
C PHE A 142 -7.15 6.12 -12.29
N VAL A 143 -6.48 5.23 -13.01
CA VAL A 143 -7.04 3.95 -13.45
C VAL A 143 -6.07 2.81 -13.19
N THR A 144 -6.61 1.59 -13.09
CA THR A 144 -5.80 0.38 -13.07
C THR A 144 -5.67 -0.21 -14.46
N GLY A 145 -4.46 -0.55 -14.89
CA GLY A 145 -4.18 -1.32 -16.11
C GLY A 145 -4.23 -2.83 -15.90
N HIS A 146 -4.61 -3.30 -14.69
CA HIS A 146 -4.65 -4.73 -14.39
C HIS A 146 -5.77 -5.46 -15.13
N ASP A 147 -6.92 -4.79 -15.32
CA ASP A 147 -8.06 -5.28 -16.07
C ASP A 147 -8.46 -4.20 -17.11
N VAL A 148 -7.79 -4.25 -18.26
CA VAL A 148 -7.94 -3.24 -19.33
C VAL A 148 -9.36 -3.27 -19.92
N ASP A 149 -10.01 -4.44 -19.88
CA ASP A 149 -11.33 -4.63 -20.45
C ASP A 149 -12.46 -4.08 -19.55
N ALA A 150 -12.18 -3.91 -18.24
CA ALA A 150 -13.13 -3.37 -17.28
C ALA A 150 -13.24 -1.84 -17.32
N ALA A 151 -12.26 -1.13 -17.90
CA ALA A 151 -12.26 0.32 -17.98
C ALA A 151 -13.02 0.83 -19.21
N ASP A 152 -13.92 1.82 -19.01
CA ASP A 152 -14.53 2.55 -20.11
C ASP A 152 -13.53 3.57 -20.70
N TRP A 153 -12.69 3.10 -21.61
CA TRP A 153 -11.64 3.90 -22.24
C TRP A 153 -12.16 5.12 -23.01
N SER A 154 -13.43 5.12 -23.42
CA SER A 154 -14.04 6.29 -24.08
C SER A 154 -14.16 7.48 -23.12
N LYS A 155 -14.40 7.22 -21.84
CA LYS A 155 -14.45 8.23 -20.78
C LYS A 155 -13.06 8.56 -20.22
N VAL A 156 -12.25 7.53 -20.02
CA VAL A 156 -10.89 7.66 -19.48
C VAL A 156 -9.99 8.46 -20.43
N GLY A 157 -10.10 8.24 -21.74
CA GLY A 157 -9.32 8.94 -22.77
C GLY A 157 -9.59 10.44 -22.90
N GLN A 158 -10.61 10.96 -22.22
CA GLN A 158 -10.92 12.40 -22.17
C GLN A 158 -10.28 13.10 -20.96
N ALA A 159 -9.55 12.36 -20.12
CA ALA A 159 -8.87 12.94 -18.95
C ALA A 159 -7.77 13.91 -19.37
N GLU A 160 -7.70 15.08 -18.72
CA GLU A 160 -6.62 16.07 -18.95
C GLU A 160 -5.26 15.49 -18.55
N THR A 161 -5.22 14.76 -17.46
CA THR A 161 -4.08 13.93 -17.03
C THR A 161 -4.58 12.55 -16.67
N LEU A 162 -3.99 11.54 -17.29
CA LEU A 162 -4.30 10.14 -17.02
C LEU A 162 -3.10 9.44 -16.38
N VAL A 163 -3.32 8.80 -15.25
CA VAL A 163 -2.33 7.97 -14.56
C VAL A 163 -2.79 6.52 -14.56
N ILE A 164 -2.05 5.65 -15.22
CA ILE A 164 -2.35 4.23 -15.32
C ILE A 164 -1.46 3.46 -14.35
N PHE A 165 -2.08 2.82 -13.36
CA PHE A 165 -1.38 1.97 -12.39
C PHE A 165 -1.32 0.53 -12.89
N MET A 166 -0.25 -0.21 -12.52
CA MET A 166 -0.08 -1.65 -12.77
C MET A 166 -0.14 -2.05 -14.25
N ASP A 167 0.16 -1.13 -15.17
CA ASP A 167 0.31 -1.46 -16.59
C ASP A 167 1.64 -2.20 -16.82
N ARG A 168 1.53 -3.53 -16.98
CA ARG A 168 2.68 -4.41 -17.21
C ARG A 168 2.78 -4.92 -18.65
N LYS A 169 1.79 -4.62 -19.50
CA LYS A 169 1.70 -5.19 -20.85
C LYS A 169 2.24 -4.27 -21.94
N SER A 170 2.47 -3.01 -21.63
CA SER A 170 2.93 -2.02 -22.62
C SER A 170 4.44 -1.94 -22.79
N VAL A 171 5.22 -2.78 -22.09
CA VAL A 171 6.67 -2.88 -22.30
C VAL A 171 6.95 -4.10 -23.18
N VAL A 172 6.76 -3.92 -24.48
CA VAL A 172 7.29 -4.81 -25.53
C VAL A 172 8.24 -4.00 -26.41
#